data_9c692bf8c238806d08d72a100fafda67
#
_entry.id   9c692bf8c238806d08d72a100fafda67
#
_cell.length_a   1.000
_cell.length_b   1.000
_cell.length_c   1.000
_cell.angle_alpha   90.00
_cell.angle_beta   90.00
_cell.angle_gamma   90.00
#
_symmetry.space_group_name_H-M   'P 1'
#
loop_
_entity.id
_entity.type
_entity.pdbx_description
1 polymer ?
#
loop_
_entity_poly.entity_id
_entity_poly.type
_entity_poly.pdbx_seq_one_letter_code
_entity_poly.pdbx_strand_id
1 'polypeptide(L)'
;MVLDEIILTQINMQIRCAVDAKKLLAKFSAQNSDVQFKEQQQQRISVLRRTLAEIKVSRTKAFEGLACGEIDEDEYRQRMDILAGEQLKLTKALSTAEAMCEMVGTHLSPQNQWLCTFSEKGVIDELTPELVSCMIQRIDVLEDKRVHITFNYTDSMKAFVMGLEAIRDADSGVS
;
A
#
# COMPACT_ATOMS: atom_id res chain seq x y z
N MET A 1 36.54 8.69 -8.45
CA MET A 1 35.13 9.02 -8.26
C MET A 1 34.99 9.45 -6.83
N VAL A 2 34.78 10.73 -6.65
CA VAL A 2 34.71 11.31 -5.32
C VAL A 2 33.37 10.94 -4.69
N LEU A 3 33.30 10.69 -3.40
CA LEU A 3 32.08 10.32 -2.67
C LEU A 3 30.95 11.31 -2.95
N ASP A 4 31.28 12.60 -3.04
CA ASP A 4 30.33 13.67 -3.30
C ASP A 4 29.61 13.51 -4.65
N GLU A 5 30.30 13.05 -5.71
CA GLU A 5 29.69 12.79 -7.03
C GLU A 5 28.68 11.64 -6.98
N ILE A 6 28.99 10.60 -6.20
CA ILE A 6 28.05 9.48 -6.01
C ILE A 6 26.79 9.95 -5.29
N ILE A 7 26.97 10.68 -4.19
CA ILE A 7 25.87 11.23 -3.39
C ILE A 7 25.01 12.16 -4.25
N LEU A 8 25.64 13.09 -4.97
CA LEU A 8 24.95 14.04 -5.84
C LEU A 8 24.14 13.33 -6.93
N THR A 9 24.73 12.32 -7.55
CA THR A 9 24.05 11.51 -8.58
C THR A 9 22.82 10.79 -8.00
N GLN A 10 22.94 10.20 -6.84
CA GLN A 10 21.84 9.49 -6.19
C GLN A 10 20.71 10.42 -5.73
N ILE A 11 21.07 11.59 -5.18
CA ILE A 11 20.07 12.62 -4.82
C ILE A 11 19.33 13.11 -6.07
N ASN A 12 20.04 13.44 -7.15
CA ASN A 12 19.42 13.89 -8.39
C ASN A 12 18.53 12.80 -9.01
N MET A 13 18.88 11.53 -8.86
CA MET A 13 18.01 10.41 -9.27
C MET A 13 16.71 10.40 -8.47
N GLN A 14 16.77 10.56 -7.13
CA GLN A 14 15.58 10.65 -6.29
C GLN A 14 14.70 11.85 -6.65
N ILE A 15 15.29 13.01 -6.92
CA ILE A 15 14.56 14.20 -7.36
C ILE A 15 13.80 13.93 -8.66
N ARG A 16 14.46 13.33 -9.66
CA ARG A 16 13.81 12.97 -10.93
C ARG A 16 12.66 12.00 -10.73
N CYS A 17 12.86 10.95 -9.92
CA CYS A 17 11.80 10.00 -9.59
C CYS A 17 10.61 10.69 -8.91
N ALA A 18 10.84 11.60 -7.97
CA ALA A 18 9.77 12.33 -7.30
C ALA A 18 9.01 13.28 -8.24
N VAL A 19 9.72 13.98 -9.14
CA VAL A 19 9.10 14.84 -10.16
C VAL A 19 8.21 14.03 -11.11
N ASP A 20 8.67 12.87 -11.57
CA ASP A 20 7.89 12.02 -12.46
C ASP A 20 6.71 11.37 -11.73
N ALA A 21 6.88 10.96 -10.48
CA ALA A 21 5.81 10.49 -9.61
C ALA A 21 4.72 11.55 -9.40
N LYS A 22 5.11 12.82 -9.20
CA LYS A 22 4.17 13.94 -9.07
C LYS A 22 3.36 14.17 -10.35
N LYS A 23 4.00 14.06 -11.52
CA LYS A 23 3.30 14.14 -12.83
C LYS A 23 2.30 12.99 -13.00
N LEU A 24 2.69 11.76 -12.61
CA LEU A 24 1.81 10.60 -12.66
C LEU A 24 0.60 10.80 -11.73
N LEU A 25 0.83 11.23 -10.50
CA LEU A 25 -0.25 11.52 -9.56
C LEU A 25 -1.24 12.55 -10.12
N ALA A 26 -0.73 13.62 -10.73
CA ALA A 26 -1.57 14.64 -11.37
C ALA A 26 -2.42 14.05 -12.52
N LYS A 27 -1.88 13.12 -13.30
CA LYS A 27 -2.64 12.43 -14.36
C LYS A 27 -3.74 11.54 -13.77
N PHE A 28 -3.44 10.74 -12.74
CA PHE A 28 -4.43 9.89 -12.08
C PHE A 28 -5.55 10.70 -11.44
N SER A 29 -5.22 11.80 -10.76
CA SER A 29 -6.21 12.69 -10.17
C SER A 29 -7.07 13.39 -11.24
N ALA A 30 -6.49 13.76 -12.39
CA ALA A 30 -7.24 14.33 -13.50
C ALA A 30 -8.23 13.34 -14.15
N GLN A 31 -7.93 12.05 -14.08
CA GLN A 31 -8.80 10.96 -14.58
C GLN A 31 -9.77 10.44 -13.51
N ASN A 32 -9.75 10.99 -12.30
CA ASN A 32 -10.50 10.50 -11.13
C ASN A 32 -10.24 9.01 -10.79
N SER A 33 -9.13 8.44 -11.25
CA SER A 33 -8.81 7.02 -11.03
C SER A 33 -8.63 6.69 -9.55
N ASP A 34 -8.12 7.63 -8.76
CA ASP A 34 -7.98 7.50 -7.30
C ASP A 34 -9.34 7.46 -6.60
N VAL A 35 -10.31 8.26 -7.05
CA VAL A 35 -11.70 8.27 -6.53
C VAL A 35 -12.40 6.97 -6.89
N GLN A 36 -12.33 6.56 -8.15
CA GLN A 36 -12.93 5.31 -8.62
C GLN A 36 -12.35 4.10 -7.89
N PHE A 37 -11.03 4.05 -7.71
CA PHE A 37 -10.38 2.98 -6.94
C PHE A 37 -10.89 2.93 -5.50
N LYS A 38 -10.98 4.07 -4.82
CA LYS A 38 -11.50 4.14 -3.45
C LYS A 38 -12.94 3.65 -3.36
N GLU A 39 -13.80 4.08 -4.29
CA GLU A 39 -15.19 3.64 -4.34
C GLU A 39 -15.30 2.12 -4.56
N GLN A 40 -14.52 1.55 -5.47
CA GLN A 40 -14.47 0.11 -5.70
C GLN A 40 -14.00 -0.65 -4.45
N GLN A 41 -12.94 -0.18 -3.78
CA GLN A 41 -12.47 -0.81 -2.54
C GLN A 41 -13.50 -0.69 -1.42
N GLN A 42 -14.19 0.43 -1.27
CA GLN A 42 -15.26 0.60 -0.29
C GLN A 42 -16.44 -0.34 -0.54
N GLN A 43 -16.84 -0.50 -1.80
CA GLN A 43 -17.87 -1.48 -2.17
C GLN A 43 -17.42 -2.91 -1.83
N ARG A 44 -16.18 -3.26 -2.18
CA ARG A 44 -15.59 -4.57 -1.85
C ARG A 44 -15.56 -4.82 -0.33
N ILE A 45 -15.12 -3.84 0.46
CA ILE A 45 -15.13 -3.90 1.92
C ILE A 45 -16.54 -4.12 2.45
N SER A 46 -17.53 -3.41 1.92
CA SER A 46 -18.94 -3.55 2.30
C SER A 46 -19.46 -4.97 2.05
N VAL A 47 -19.19 -5.52 0.86
CA VAL A 47 -19.56 -6.91 0.51
C VAL A 47 -18.89 -7.91 1.44
N LEU A 48 -17.57 -7.80 1.66
CA LEU A 48 -16.82 -8.70 2.54
C LEU A 48 -17.35 -8.67 3.98
N ARG A 49 -17.67 -7.50 4.51
CA ARG A 49 -18.27 -7.35 5.85
C ARG A 49 -19.64 -8.01 5.93
N ARG A 50 -20.46 -7.84 4.90
CA ARG A 50 -21.78 -8.49 4.82
C ARG A 50 -21.64 -10.00 4.79
N THR A 51 -20.78 -10.56 3.95
CA THR A 51 -20.56 -12.01 3.86
C THR A 51 -20.02 -12.57 5.20
N LEU A 52 -19.13 -11.85 5.88
CA LEU A 52 -18.68 -12.22 7.23
C LEU A 52 -19.82 -12.24 8.26
N ALA A 53 -20.78 -11.32 8.16
CA ALA A 53 -21.97 -11.32 9.00
C ALA A 53 -22.87 -12.53 8.69
N GLU A 54 -23.04 -12.89 7.42
CA GLU A 54 -23.79 -14.07 6.98
C GLU A 54 -23.17 -15.38 7.52
N ILE A 55 -21.83 -15.49 7.55
CA ILE A 55 -21.13 -16.62 8.17
C ILE A 55 -21.46 -16.72 9.66
N LYS A 56 -21.50 -15.60 10.40
CA LYS A 56 -21.90 -15.61 11.82
C LYS A 56 -23.30 -16.15 12.01
N VAL A 57 -24.25 -15.73 11.18
CA VAL A 57 -25.63 -16.23 11.19
C VAL A 57 -25.67 -17.72 10.87
N SER A 58 -24.89 -18.18 9.88
CA SER A 58 -24.81 -19.60 9.51
C SER A 58 -24.25 -20.46 10.64
N ARG A 59 -23.27 -19.96 11.39
CA ARG A 59 -22.73 -20.64 12.58
C ARG A 59 -23.78 -20.76 13.69
N THR A 60 -24.55 -19.71 13.94
CA THR A 60 -25.65 -19.74 14.91
C THR A 60 -26.70 -20.77 14.50
N LYS A 61 -27.12 -20.80 13.23
CA LYS A 61 -28.07 -21.77 12.69
C LYS A 61 -27.57 -23.21 12.82
N ALA A 62 -26.27 -23.44 12.55
CA ALA A 62 -25.67 -24.76 12.72
C ALA A 62 -25.72 -25.23 14.19
N PHE A 63 -25.46 -24.32 15.14
CA PHE A 63 -25.59 -24.62 16.56
C PHE A 63 -27.03 -24.89 16.98
N GLU A 64 -27.98 -24.11 16.49
CA GLU A 64 -29.43 -24.33 16.73
C GLU A 64 -29.88 -25.68 16.18
N GLY A 65 -29.45 -26.04 14.96
CA GLY A 65 -29.76 -27.34 14.35
C GLY A 65 -29.22 -28.53 15.16
N LEU A 66 -28.00 -28.40 15.72
CA LEU A 66 -27.45 -29.41 16.65
C LEU A 66 -28.28 -29.49 17.94
N ALA A 67 -28.62 -28.35 18.53
CA ALA A 67 -29.38 -28.30 19.77
C ALA A 67 -30.81 -28.88 19.63
N CYS A 68 -31.40 -28.72 18.44
CA CYS A 68 -32.73 -29.26 18.12
C CYS A 68 -32.68 -30.71 17.60
N GLY A 69 -31.50 -31.30 17.42
CA GLY A 69 -31.33 -32.64 16.88
C GLY A 69 -31.61 -32.77 15.38
N GLU A 70 -31.60 -31.66 14.64
CA GLU A 70 -31.75 -31.65 13.20
C GLU A 70 -30.48 -32.09 12.45
N ILE A 71 -29.31 -31.88 13.08
CA ILE A 71 -28.01 -32.35 12.61
C ILE A 71 -27.28 -33.06 13.72
N ASP A 72 -26.40 -33.98 13.38
CA ASP A 72 -25.56 -34.68 14.34
C ASP A 72 -24.24 -33.91 14.62
N GLU A 73 -23.45 -34.42 15.59
CA GLU A 73 -22.19 -33.80 15.99
C GLU A 73 -21.15 -33.79 14.85
N ASP A 74 -21.11 -34.82 14.01
CA ASP A 74 -20.12 -34.92 12.93
C ASP A 74 -20.48 -33.95 11.81
N GLU A 75 -21.73 -33.83 11.46
CA GLU A 75 -22.22 -32.84 10.50
C GLU A 75 -22.00 -31.40 11.02
N TYR A 76 -22.26 -31.16 12.31
CA TYR A 76 -21.97 -29.86 12.93
C TYR A 76 -20.48 -29.50 12.83
N ARG A 77 -19.57 -30.43 13.17
CA ARG A 77 -18.11 -30.20 13.07
C ARG A 77 -17.70 -29.89 11.66
N GLN A 78 -18.15 -30.65 10.65
CA GLN A 78 -17.84 -30.40 9.26
C GLN A 78 -18.31 -29.00 8.82
N ARG A 79 -19.53 -28.61 9.17
CA ARG A 79 -20.06 -27.28 8.85
C ARG A 79 -19.22 -26.17 9.52
N MET A 80 -18.86 -26.35 10.78
CA MET A 80 -18.03 -25.37 11.50
C MET A 80 -16.63 -25.22 10.92
N ASP A 81 -15.99 -26.31 10.48
CA ASP A 81 -14.66 -26.29 9.86
C ASP A 81 -14.70 -25.56 8.52
N ILE A 82 -15.72 -25.80 7.68
CA ILE A 82 -15.92 -25.08 6.41
C ILE A 82 -16.10 -23.58 6.68
N LEU A 83 -17.02 -23.22 7.58
CA LEU A 83 -17.31 -21.82 7.91
C LEU A 83 -16.09 -21.11 8.53
N ALA A 84 -15.28 -21.81 9.33
CA ALA A 84 -14.03 -21.26 9.87
C ALA A 84 -12.99 -20.98 8.76
N GLY A 85 -12.85 -21.89 7.81
CA GLY A 85 -11.97 -21.72 6.65
C GLY A 85 -12.38 -20.53 5.78
N GLU A 86 -13.67 -20.39 5.51
CA GLU A 86 -14.22 -19.25 4.76
C GLU A 86 -14.04 -17.93 5.52
N GLN A 87 -14.34 -17.93 6.82
CA GLN A 87 -14.15 -16.75 7.67
C GLN A 87 -12.68 -16.27 7.63
N LEU A 88 -11.72 -17.18 7.70
CA LEU A 88 -10.30 -16.84 7.66
C LEU A 88 -9.91 -16.18 6.32
N LYS A 89 -10.37 -16.75 5.19
CA LYS A 89 -10.11 -16.21 3.86
C LYS A 89 -10.71 -14.81 3.70
N LEU A 90 -11.97 -14.62 4.09
CA LEU A 90 -12.67 -13.34 4.00
C LEU A 90 -12.07 -12.27 4.92
N THR A 91 -11.64 -12.66 6.13
CA THR A 91 -10.97 -11.73 7.05
C THR A 91 -9.64 -11.23 6.47
N LYS A 92 -8.84 -12.12 5.87
CA LYS A 92 -7.61 -11.71 5.17
C LYS A 92 -7.90 -10.79 3.98
N ALA A 93 -8.91 -11.12 3.17
CA ALA A 93 -9.31 -10.28 2.03
C ALA A 93 -9.79 -8.90 2.49
N LEU A 94 -10.55 -8.83 3.59
CA LEU A 94 -11.02 -7.58 4.19
C LEU A 94 -9.85 -6.73 4.67
N SER A 95 -8.93 -7.31 5.44
CA SER A 95 -7.73 -6.60 5.92
C SER A 95 -6.89 -6.06 4.77
N THR A 96 -6.73 -6.84 3.69
CA THR A 96 -6.00 -6.38 2.49
C THR A 96 -6.70 -5.21 1.80
N ALA A 97 -8.03 -5.28 1.64
CA ALA A 97 -8.80 -4.20 1.00
C ALA A 97 -8.79 -2.91 1.83
N GLU A 98 -8.90 -3.03 3.16
CA GLU A 98 -8.81 -1.89 4.09
C GLU A 98 -7.42 -1.24 4.05
N ALA A 99 -6.35 -2.04 4.09
CA ALA A 99 -4.97 -1.56 3.99
C ALA A 99 -4.70 -0.84 2.65
N MET A 100 -5.23 -1.36 1.54
CA MET A 100 -5.11 -0.71 0.22
C MET A 100 -5.87 0.62 0.18
N CYS A 101 -7.07 0.68 0.74
CA CYS A 101 -7.86 1.91 0.79
C CYS A 101 -7.15 3.00 1.62
N GLU A 102 -6.58 2.62 2.75
CA GLU A 102 -5.80 3.50 3.62
C GLU A 102 -4.52 3.98 2.92
N MET A 103 -3.79 3.07 2.29
CA MET A 103 -2.56 3.37 1.56
C MET A 103 -2.80 4.40 0.46
N VAL A 104 -3.82 4.21 -0.38
CA VAL A 104 -4.17 5.16 -1.44
C VAL A 104 -4.62 6.50 -0.83
N GLY A 105 -5.38 6.47 0.28
CA GLY A 105 -5.83 7.69 0.96
C GLY A 105 -4.72 8.53 1.56
N THR A 106 -3.72 7.87 2.13
CA THR A 106 -2.67 8.53 2.92
C THR A 106 -1.42 8.82 2.10
N HIS A 107 -1.00 7.89 1.25
CA HIS A 107 0.30 7.96 0.58
C HIS A 107 0.24 8.50 -0.84
N LEU A 108 -0.87 8.32 -1.57
CA LEU A 108 -1.10 8.95 -2.87
C LEU A 108 -1.66 10.37 -2.71
N SER A 109 -1.01 11.16 -1.87
CA SER A 109 -1.36 12.54 -1.59
C SER A 109 -0.27 13.48 -2.12
N PRO A 110 -0.63 14.66 -2.65
CA PRO A 110 0.34 15.71 -2.95
C PRO A 110 1.18 16.13 -1.73
N GLN A 111 0.69 15.88 -0.52
CA GLN A 111 1.37 16.14 0.76
C GLN A 111 2.30 15.00 1.19
N ASN A 112 2.47 13.93 0.40
CA ASN A 112 3.44 12.88 0.70
C ASN A 112 4.83 13.50 0.94
N GLN A 113 5.44 13.18 2.10
CA GLN A 113 6.68 13.82 2.56
C GLN A 113 7.85 13.64 1.57
N TRP A 114 7.96 12.45 0.98
CA TRP A 114 8.97 12.19 -0.04
C TRP A 114 8.74 13.06 -1.29
N LEU A 115 7.50 13.15 -1.79
CA LEU A 115 7.17 14.01 -2.92
C LEU A 115 7.49 15.48 -2.62
N CYS A 116 7.05 16.00 -1.48
CA CYS A 116 7.30 17.40 -1.10
C CYS A 116 8.80 17.68 -1.00
N THR A 117 9.54 16.80 -0.30
CA THR A 117 10.98 17.02 -0.07
C THR A 117 11.79 17.00 -1.36
N PHE A 118 11.51 16.03 -2.26
CA PHE A 118 12.35 15.82 -3.44
C PHE A 118 11.82 16.50 -4.70
N SER A 119 10.49 16.61 -4.91
CA SER A 119 9.96 17.21 -6.14
C SER A 119 10.06 18.73 -6.19
N GLU A 120 10.18 19.40 -5.06
CA GLU A 120 10.31 20.86 -4.97
C GLU A 120 11.76 21.33 -5.20
N LYS A 121 12.72 20.44 -5.07
CA LYS A 121 14.11 20.70 -5.37
C LYS A 121 14.33 20.49 -6.86
N GLY A 122 14.89 21.48 -7.52
CA GLY A 122 15.43 21.30 -8.88
C GLY A 122 16.66 20.40 -8.88
N VAL A 123 17.18 20.08 -10.07
CA VAL A 123 18.48 19.41 -10.19
C VAL A 123 19.52 20.23 -9.43
N ILE A 124 20.27 19.58 -8.55
CA ILE A 124 21.29 20.20 -7.72
C ILE A 124 22.67 19.93 -8.31
N ASP A 125 23.52 20.95 -8.29
CA ASP A 125 24.89 20.89 -8.84
C ASP A 125 25.94 20.78 -7.72
N GLU A 126 25.57 21.19 -6.50
CA GLU A 126 26.47 21.18 -5.34
C GLU A 126 25.78 20.60 -4.10
N LEU A 127 26.55 19.84 -3.31
CA LEU A 127 26.09 19.33 -2.03
C LEU A 127 26.30 20.40 -0.96
N THR A 128 25.23 20.74 -0.26
CA THR A 128 25.32 21.53 0.97
C THR A 128 24.99 20.67 2.18
N PRO A 129 25.55 20.97 3.37
CA PRO A 129 25.24 20.23 4.58
C PRO A 129 23.73 20.16 4.88
N GLU A 130 23.01 21.23 4.60
CA GLU A 130 21.55 21.34 4.78
C GLU A 130 20.80 20.41 3.85
N LEU A 131 21.21 20.27 2.59
CA LEU A 131 20.63 19.35 1.61
C LEU A 131 20.87 17.89 2.04
N VAL A 132 22.10 17.57 2.41
CA VAL A 132 22.45 16.22 2.86
C VAL A 132 21.63 15.85 4.10
N SER A 133 21.57 16.73 5.09
CA SER A 133 20.79 16.50 6.31
C SER A 133 19.28 16.37 6.06
N CYS A 134 18.74 17.12 5.12
CA CYS A 134 17.31 17.06 4.76
C CYS A 134 16.95 15.78 4.00
N MET A 135 17.84 15.28 3.14
CA MET A 135 17.54 14.20 2.19
C MET A 135 18.09 12.85 2.60
N ILE A 136 19.19 12.81 3.34
CA ILE A 136 19.90 11.58 3.66
C ILE A 136 19.82 11.29 5.16
N GLN A 137 19.40 10.06 5.47
CA GLN A 137 19.39 9.55 6.82
C GLN A 137 20.75 8.95 7.21
N ARG A 138 21.36 8.20 6.27
CA ARG A 138 22.59 7.45 6.54
C ARG A 138 23.34 7.16 5.24
N ILE A 139 24.67 7.18 5.32
CA ILE A 139 25.58 6.74 4.27
C ILE A 139 26.49 5.67 4.83
N ASP A 140 26.48 4.49 4.24
CA ASP A 140 27.37 3.38 4.58
C ASP A 140 28.37 3.18 3.45
N VAL A 141 29.65 3.21 3.76
CA VAL A 141 30.73 2.88 2.83
C VAL A 141 31.21 1.47 3.17
N LEU A 142 31.01 0.54 2.24
CA LEU A 142 31.39 -0.86 2.41
C LEU A 142 32.88 -1.08 2.11
N GLU A 143 33.45 -2.20 2.58
CA GLU A 143 34.85 -2.55 2.40
C GLU A 143 35.28 -2.63 0.92
N ASP A 144 34.36 -3.00 0.03
CA ASP A 144 34.55 -3.04 -1.43
C ASP A 144 34.35 -1.67 -2.12
N LYS A 145 34.34 -0.59 -1.35
CA LYS A 145 34.13 0.79 -1.81
C LYS A 145 32.74 1.09 -2.41
N ARG A 146 31.78 0.18 -2.26
CA ARG A 146 30.39 0.50 -2.58
C ARG A 146 29.81 1.44 -1.54
N VAL A 147 29.00 2.38 -2.00
CA VAL A 147 28.31 3.35 -1.15
C VAL A 147 26.83 2.99 -1.12
N HIS A 148 26.31 2.76 0.08
CA HIS A 148 24.88 2.57 0.30
C HIS A 148 24.31 3.80 0.99
N ILE A 149 23.31 4.43 0.34
CA ILE A 149 22.69 5.65 0.84
C ILE A 149 21.24 5.32 1.26
N THR A 150 20.93 5.58 2.51
CA THR A 150 19.56 5.53 3.02
C THR A 150 19.01 6.94 3.03
N PHE A 151 17.97 7.17 2.26
CA PHE A 151 17.29 8.47 2.17
C PHE A 151 16.24 8.64 3.26
N ASN A 152 16.01 9.88 3.66
CA ASN A 152 14.86 10.25 4.46
C ASN A 152 13.58 9.94 3.65
N TYR A 153 12.52 9.54 4.35
CA TYR A 153 11.21 9.23 3.75
C TYR A 153 11.19 8.06 2.76
N THR A 154 12.16 7.14 2.85
CA THR A 154 12.19 5.94 1.99
C THR A 154 10.91 5.11 2.11
N ASP A 155 10.33 4.99 3.31
CA ASP A 155 9.10 4.25 3.52
C ASP A 155 7.89 4.97 2.88
N SER A 156 7.86 6.31 2.92
CA SER A 156 6.85 7.12 2.21
C SER A 156 6.95 6.96 0.69
N MET A 157 8.17 6.84 0.16
CA MET A 157 8.40 6.55 -1.26
C MET A 157 7.88 5.17 -1.64
N LYS A 158 8.24 4.14 -0.86
CA LYS A 158 7.79 2.76 -1.12
C LYS A 158 6.26 2.67 -1.09
N ALA A 159 5.64 3.23 -0.06
CA ALA A 159 4.19 3.24 0.07
C ALA A 159 3.51 3.99 -1.09
N PHE A 160 4.09 5.09 -1.56
CA PHE A 160 3.60 5.82 -2.74
C PHE A 160 3.66 4.97 -4.01
N VAL A 161 4.80 4.32 -4.28
CA VAL A 161 4.97 3.45 -5.46
C VAL A 161 3.99 2.28 -5.41
N MET A 162 3.85 1.60 -4.27
CA MET A 162 2.88 0.52 -4.10
C MET A 162 1.43 0.98 -4.34
N GLY A 163 1.08 2.19 -3.90
CA GLY A 163 -0.23 2.78 -4.16
C GLY A 163 -0.49 3.05 -5.64
N LEU A 164 0.50 3.55 -6.39
CA LEU A 164 0.40 3.73 -7.84
C LEU A 164 0.23 2.41 -8.59
N GLU A 165 0.99 1.39 -8.20
CA GLU A 165 0.88 0.05 -8.78
C GLU A 165 -0.50 -0.54 -8.55
N ALA A 166 -1.06 -0.41 -7.35
CA ALA A 166 -2.39 -0.90 -7.01
C ALA A 166 -3.50 -0.26 -7.88
N ILE A 167 -3.42 1.05 -8.14
CA ILE A 167 -4.38 1.73 -9.04
C ILE A 167 -4.19 1.25 -10.48
N ARG A 168 -2.96 1.17 -10.97
CA ARG A 168 -2.68 0.72 -12.33
C ARG A 168 -3.19 -0.69 -12.60
N ASP A 169 -3.00 -1.60 -11.66
CA ASP A 169 -3.42 -2.99 -11.79
C ASP A 169 -4.96 -3.11 -11.75
N ALA A 170 -5.62 -2.24 -10.99
CA ALA A 170 -7.08 -2.14 -10.98
C ALA A 170 -7.65 -1.65 -12.33
N ASP A 171 -7.02 -0.64 -12.95
CA ASP A 171 -7.42 -0.14 -14.28
C ASP A 171 -7.19 -1.18 -15.38
N SER A 172 -6.16 -2.02 -15.26
CA SER A 172 -5.83 -3.07 -16.24
C SER A 172 -6.75 -4.28 -16.17
N GLY A 173 -7.44 -4.50 -15.05
CA GLY A 173 -8.36 -5.62 -14.81
C GLY A 173 -9.80 -5.40 -15.29
N VAL A 174 -10.09 -4.26 -15.90
CA VAL A 174 -11.44 -3.86 -16.39
C VAL A 174 -11.58 -4.06 -17.92
N SER A 175 -10.76 -4.90 -18.53
CA SER A 175 -10.86 -5.23 -19.98
C SER A 175 -11.48 -6.58 -20.20
#